data_25db3fec6bde0e0911c2eaca52d1b474
#
_entry.id   25db3fec6bde0e0911c2eaca52d1b474
#
_cell.length_a   1.000
_cell.length_b   1.000
_cell.length_c   1.000
_cell.angle_alpha   90.00
_cell.angle_beta   90.00
_cell.angle_gamma   90.00
#
_symmetry.space_group_name_H-M   'P 1'
#
loop_
_entity.id
_entity.type
_entity.pdbx_description
1 polymer ?
#
loop_
_entity_poly.entity_id
_entity_poly.type
_entity_poly.pdbx_seq_one_letter_code
_entity_poly.pdbx_strand_id
1 'polypeptide(L)'
;HACGAFAKVANPIHAAGRAIAKISEIQVPKEPMTTFAVTTMQAGSFEAVHAIVPVAQIRFNFRSNSQEELEKLRKKIFDAIDEACREETERWGMDTITYDVKHICDVNAGHQDAHAPIVEGAMAAAEYLGCEEPKLGNGGSTNCNRALEAGLPAVCLGMGADYDIHAHMLSEQFKVEGAYKGCQQTLLLALLCAGMDDVESIIEK
;
A
#
# COMPACT_ATOMS: atom_id res chain seq x y z
N HIS A 1 6.79 15.59 -33.56
CA HIS A 1 5.73 16.60 -33.68
C HIS A 1 4.38 15.92 -33.93
N ALA A 2 3.33 16.25 -33.15
CA ALA A 2 2.03 15.57 -33.21
C ALA A 2 1.41 15.56 -34.62
N CYS A 3 1.45 16.67 -35.34
CA CYS A 3 0.92 16.76 -36.68
C CYS A 3 1.68 15.84 -37.68
N GLY A 4 3.00 15.89 -37.70
CA GLY A 4 3.82 15.09 -38.62
C GLY A 4 3.91 13.59 -38.28
N ALA A 5 3.66 13.24 -37.05
CA ALA A 5 3.68 11.85 -36.53
C ALA A 5 2.26 11.26 -36.40
N PHE A 6 1.21 12.04 -36.69
CA PHE A 6 -0.16 11.54 -36.62
C PHE A 6 -0.35 10.30 -37.51
N ALA A 7 -0.96 9.28 -36.97
CA ALA A 7 -1.16 7.97 -37.62
C ALA A 7 0.12 7.22 -38.01
N LYS A 8 1.30 7.63 -37.48
CA LYS A 8 2.58 6.96 -37.73
C LYS A 8 3.22 6.38 -36.47
N VAL A 9 2.82 6.89 -35.33
CA VAL A 9 3.30 6.40 -34.01
C VAL A 9 2.16 6.33 -33.02
N ALA A 10 2.15 5.31 -32.17
CA ALA A 10 1.27 5.22 -31.03
C ALA A 10 1.69 6.24 -29.95
N ASN A 11 0.76 6.63 -29.08
CA ASN A 11 0.98 7.66 -28.08
C ASN A 11 0.97 7.06 -26.66
N PRO A 12 2.10 7.08 -25.94
CA PRO A 12 2.18 6.56 -24.58
C PRO A 12 1.18 7.21 -23.60
N ILE A 13 0.82 8.49 -23.79
CA ILE A 13 -0.19 9.14 -22.95
C ILE A 13 -1.57 8.53 -23.19
N HIS A 14 -1.93 8.21 -24.43
CA HIS A 14 -3.20 7.56 -24.74
C HIS A 14 -3.26 6.15 -24.14
N ALA A 15 -2.18 5.38 -24.25
CA ALA A 15 -2.10 4.05 -23.63
C ALA A 15 -2.24 4.14 -22.11
N ALA A 16 -1.51 5.06 -21.46
CA ALA A 16 -1.62 5.31 -20.02
C ALA A 16 -3.05 5.75 -19.62
N GLY A 17 -3.67 6.64 -20.38
CA GLY A 17 -5.06 7.08 -20.15
C GLY A 17 -6.07 5.92 -20.23
N ARG A 18 -5.95 5.05 -21.25
CA ARG A 18 -6.76 3.83 -21.37
C ARG A 18 -6.55 2.89 -20.19
N ALA A 19 -5.28 2.66 -19.79
CA ALA A 19 -4.94 1.82 -18.64
C ALA A 19 -5.58 2.36 -17.36
N ILE A 20 -5.46 3.65 -17.07
CA ILE A 20 -6.06 4.30 -15.91
C ILE A 20 -7.58 4.14 -15.91
N ALA A 21 -8.24 4.37 -17.05
CA ALA A 21 -9.68 4.21 -17.16
C ALA A 21 -10.12 2.78 -16.84
N LYS A 22 -9.46 1.77 -17.44
CA LYS A 22 -9.76 0.37 -17.19
C LYS A 22 -9.47 -0.04 -15.73
N ILE A 23 -8.36 0.40 -15.15
CA ILE A 23 -8.02 0.13 -13.75
C ILE A 23 -9.08 0.73 -12.82
N SER A 24 -9.56 1.95 -13.09
CA SER A 24 -10.53 2.61 -12.24
C SER A 24 -11.90 1.92 -12.16
N GLU A 25 -12.21 1.06 -13.14
CA GLU A 25 -13.46 0.29 -13.19
C GLU A 25 -13.38 -1.08 -12.50
N ILE A 26 -12.19 -1.49 -12.03
CA ILE A 26 -12.00 -2.78 -11.36
C ILE A 26 -12.84 -2.84 -10.09
N GLN A 27 -13.62 -3.90 -9.96
CA GLN A 27 -14.39 -4.17 -8.74
C GLN A 27 -13.58 -5.10 -7.83
N VAL A 28 -13.54 -4.74 -6.55
CA VAL A 28 -12.85 -5.47 -5.48
C VAL A 28 -13.80 -5.78 -4.32
N PRO A 29 -13.59 -6.85 -3.56
CA PRO A 29 -14.39 -7.14 -2.38
C PRO A 29 -14.13 -6.13 -1.26
N LYS A 30 -15.13 -5.93 -0.40
CA LYS A 30 -14.97 -5.20 0.86
C LYS A 30 -14.32 -6.08 1.93
N GLU A 31 -14.69 -7.37 1.92
CA GLU A 31 -14.13 -8.41 2.79
C GLU A 31 -13.71 -9.62 1.94
N PRO A 32 -12.47 -10.06 2.03
CA PRO A 32 -11.36 -9.41 2.76
C PRO A 32 -11.06 -8.03 2.19
N MET A 33 -10.72 -7.07 3.07
CA MET A 33 -10.46 -5.69 2.64
C MET A 33 -9.42 -5.67 1.50
N THR A 34 -9.85 -5.12 0.38
CA THR A 34 -9.03 -5.04 -0.83
C THR A 34 -9.19 -3.65 -1.43
N THR A 35 -8.08 -3.00 -1.70
CA THR A 35 -8.07 -1.61 -2.17
C THR A 35 -7.02 -1.40 -3.24
N PHE A 36 -7.25 -0.41 -4.11
CA PHE A 36 -6.25 0.05 -5.07
C PHE A 36 -6.44 1.52 -5.38
N ALA A 37 -5.38 2.15 -5.87
CA ALA A 37 -5.44 3.50 -6.40
C ALA A 37 -4.33 3.73 -7.44
N VAL A 38 -4.66 4.41 -8.52
CA VAL A 38 -3.67 5.08 -9.36
C VAL A 38 -3.37 6.41 -8.71
N THR A 39 -2.12 6.65 -8.34
CA THR A 39 -1.73 7.78 -7.50
C THR A 39 -0.96 8.86 -8.24
N THR A 40 -0.33 8.51 -9.38
CA THR A 40 0.47 9.46 -10.14
C THR A 40 0.41 9.11 -11.63
N MET A 41 0.29 10.14 -12.45
CA MET A 41 0.54 10.07 -13.88
C MET A 41 1.50 11.19 -14.26
N GLN A 42 2.56 10.86 -14.98
CA GLN A 42 3.55 11.81 -15.45
C GLN A 42 3.93 11.54 -16.89
N ALA A 43 3.86 12.57 -17.75
CA ALA A 43 4.27 12.48 -19.15
C ALA A 43 4.53 13.86 -19.72
N GLY A 44 5.57 13.97 -20.57
CA GLY A 44 5.91 15.18 -21.30
C GLY A 44 6.32 16.37 -20.42
N SER A 45 6.33 17.53 -21.05
CA SER A 45 6.51 18.82 -20.38
C SER A 45 5.32 19.73 -20.71
N PHE A 46 4.97 20.58 -19.79
CA PHE A 46 3.79 21.45 -19.92
C PHE A 46 3.93 22.44 -21.09
N GLU A 47 5.16 22.81 -21.46
CA GLU A 47 5.48 23.74 -22.54
C GLU A 47 5.43 23.08 -23.94
N ALA A 48 5.54 21.75 -24.01
CA ALA A 48 5.67 21.01 -25.26
C ALA A 48 4.32 20.52 -25.79
N VAL A 49 3.35 21.40 -26.00
CA VAL A 49 1.96 21.08 -26.39
C VAL A 49 1.78 20.31 -27.68
N HIS A 50 2.79 20.31 -28.55
CA HIS A 50 2.72 19.70 -29.89
C HIS A 50 3.65 18.49 -30.08
N ALA A 51 4.24 17.99 -29.00
CA ALA A 51 5.11 16.81 -29.04
C ALA A 51 4.37 15.54 -28.59
N ILE A 52 4.51 14.45 -29.35
CA ILE A 52 4.20 13.11 -28.85
C ILE A 52 5.39 12.69 -27.99
N VAL A 53 5.13 12.35 -26.74
CA VAL A 53 6.17 11.99 -25.77
C VAL A 53 6.65 10.56 -25.98
N PRO A 54 7.93 10.24 -25.70
CA PRO A 54 8.44 8.88 -25.80
C PRO A 54 8.00 7.98 -24.65
N VAL A 55 7.64 8.54 -23.48
CA VAL A 55 7.31 7.80 -22.27
C VAL A 55 6.18 8.48 -21.50
N ALA A 56 5.27 7.67 -20.97
CA ALA A 56 4.33 8.04 -19.91
C ALA A 56 4.53 7.09 -18.73
N GLN A 57 4.47 7.62 -17.52
CA GLN A 57 4.62 6.85 -16.30
C GLN A 57 3.34 6.94 -15.47
N ILE A 58 2.87 5.82 -14.99
CA ILE A 58 1.81 5.74 -13.98
C ILE A 58 2.34 5.07 -12.73
N ARG A 59 1.88 5.52 -11.58
CA ARG A 59 2.14 4.85 -10.31
C ARG A 59 0.82 4.45 -9.69
N PHE A 60 0.78 3.26 -9.17
CA PHE A 60 -0.39 2.73 -8.49
C PHE A 60 0.03 1.87 -7.31
N ASN A 61 -0.85 1.76 -6.34
CA ASN A 61 -0.73 0.79 -5.26
C ASN A 61 -2.01 -0.02 -5.17
N PHE A 62 -1.88 -1.24 -4.67
CA PHE A 62 -2.99 -2.12 -4.36
C PHE A 62 -2.64 -2.96 -3.14
N ARG A 63 -3.65 -3.28 -2.35
CA ARG A 63 -3.51 -3.96 -1.07
C ARG A 63 -4.67 -4.90 -0.85
N SER A 64 -4.42 -6.00 -0.16
CA SER A 64 -5.45 -6.89 0.32
C SER A 64 -5.02 -7.57 1.62
N ASN A 65 -6.00 -7.91 2.47
CA ASN A 65 -5.80 -8.78 3.62
C ASN A 65 -5.78 -10.28 3.22
N SER A 66 -6.00 -10.58 1.95
CA SER A 66 -5.95 -11.93 1.38
C SER A 66 -4.94 -12.01 0.25
N GLN A 67 -4.03 -12.97 0.33
CA GLN A 67 -3.07 -13.21 -0.75
C GLN A 67 -3.77 -13.56 -2.06
N GLU A 68 -4.83 -14.36 -2.00
CA GLU A 68 -5.61 -14.75 -3.19
C GLU A 68 -6.24 -13.53 -3.89
N GLU A 69 -6.87 -12.64 -3.12
CA GLU A 69 -7.46 -11.42 -3.68
C GLU A 69 -6.39 -10.43 -4.17
N LEU A 70 -5.23 -10.39 -3.51
CA LEU A 70 -4.09 -9.59 -3.95
C LEU A 70 -3.61 -10.04 -5.34
N GLU A 71 -3.47 -11.35 -5.55
CA GLU A 71 -3.04 -11.91 -6.84
C GLU A 71 -4.12 -11.73 -7.93
N LYS A 72 -5.40 -11.90 -7.59
CA LYS A 72 -6.50 -11.61 -8.52
C LYS A 72 -6.50 -10.14 -8.96
N LEU A 73 -6.30 -9.23 -8.01
CA LEU A 73 -6.24 -7.80 -8.31
C LEU A 73 -5.00 -7.46 -9.12
N ARG A 74 -3.84 -8.02 -8.78
CA ARG A 74 -2.59 -7.90 -9.56
C ARG A 74 -2.86 -8.28 -11.02
N LYS A 75 -3.43 -9.44 -11.24
CA LYS A 75 -3.75 -9.92 -12.60
C LYS A 75 -4.67 -8.95 -13.34
N LYS A 76 -5.77 -8.52 -12.73
CA LYS A 76 -6.72 -7.58 -13.36
C LYS A 76 -6.05 -6.27 -13.75
N ILE A 77 -5.16 -5.72 -12.91
CA ILE A 77 -4.43 -4.49 -13.19
C ILE A 77 -3.50 -4.67 -14.39
N PHE A 78 -2.72 -5.75 -14.43
CA PHE A 78 -1.81 -6.00 -15.55
C PHE A 78 -2.55 -6.36 -16.85
N ASP A 79 -3.63 -7.14 -16.79
CA ASP A 79 -4.50 -7.38 -17.96
C ASP A 79 -5.05 -6.06 -18.54
N ALA A 80 -5.42 -5.11 -17.67
CA ALA A 80 -5.90 -3.79 -18.10
C ALA A 80 -4.80 -2.96 -18.79
N ILE A 81 -3.55 -3.04 -18.31
CA ILE A 81 -2.40 -2.38 -18.91
C ILE A 81 -2.07 -3.01 -20.28
N ASP A 82 -2.02 -4.35 -20.35
CA ASP A 82 -1.78 -5.09 -21.58
C ASP A 82 -2.83 -4.75 -22.65
N GLU A 83 -4.10 -4.76 -22.27
CA GLU A 83 -5.19 -4.40 -23.16
C GLU A 83 -5.09 -2.94 -23.65
N ALA A 84 -4.76 -2.02 -22.75
CA ALA A 84 -4.60 -0.61 -23.09
C ALA A 84 -3.45 -0.37 -24.09
N CYS A 85 -2.32 -1.05 -23.90
CA CYS A 85 -1.19 -0.99 -24.83
C CYS A 85 -1.55 -1.60 -26.18
N ARG A 86 -2.25 -2.74 -26.18
CA ARG A 86 -2.74 -3.40 -27.38
C ARG A 86 -3.71 -2.50 -28.16
N GLU A 87 -4.73 -1.93 -27.51
CA GLU A 87 -5.70 -1.03 -28.14
C GLU A 87 -5.06 0.19 -28.78
N GLU A 88 -4.07 0.80 -28.11
CA GLU A 88 -3.36 1.94 -28.68
C GLU A 88 -2.50 1.53 -29.86
N THR A 89 -1.82 0.39 -29.80
CA THR A 89 -1.04 -0.19 -30.90
C THR A 89 -1.93 -0.50 -32.12
N GLU A 90 -3.04 -1.20 -31.91
CA GLU A 90 -4.00 -1.56 -32.98
C GLU A 90 -4.65 -0.33 -33.60
N ARG A 91 -4.95 0.70 -32.80
CA ARG A 91 -5.54 1.96 -33.29
C ARG A 91 -4.70 2.62 -34.37
N TRP A 92 -3.37 2.46 -34.33
CA TRP A 92 -2.44 3.08 -35.26
C TRP A 92 -1.81 2.09 -36.25
N GLY A 93 -2.11 0.80 -36.13
CA GLY A 93 -1.62 -0.26 -37.01
C GLY A 93 -0.11 -0.52 -36.89
N MET A 94 0.46 -0.28 -35.70
CA MET A 94 1.88 -0.50 -35.44
C MET A 94 2.10 -1.04 -34.01
N ASP A 95 3.08 -1.90 -33.88
CA ASP A 95 3.47 -2.52 -32.62
C ASP A 95 4.62 -1.74 -31.96
N THR A 96 4.30 -0.61 -31.34
CA THR A 96 5.29 0.32 -30.78
C THR A 96 5.13 0.61 -29.29
N ILE A 97 3.97 0.28 -28.69
CA ILE A 97 3.77 0.49 -27.25
C ILE A 97 4.23 -0.72 -26.49
N THR A 98 5.21 -0.52 -25.63
CA THR A 98 5.69 -1.47 -24.62
C THR A 98 5.65 -0.82 -23.26
N TYR A 99 5.73 -1.60 -22.19
CA TYR A 99 5.88 -1.06 -20.85
C TYR A 99 6.85 -1.89 -20.02
N ASP A 100 7.45 -1.22 -19.03
CA ASP A 100 8.28 -1.83 -18.00
C ASP A 100 7.64 -1.65 -16.64
N VAL A 101 7.79 -2.64 -15.77
CA VAL A 101 7.27 -2.60 -14.41
C VAL A 101 8.43 -2.45 -13.42
N LYS A 102 8.36 -1.41 -12.60
CA LYS A 102 9.26 -1.24 -11.47
C LYS A 102 8.50 -1.45 -10.16
N HIS A 103 8.78 -2.55 -9.49
CA HIS A 103 8.28 -2.80 -8.15
C HIS A 103 9.02 -1.89 -7.15
N ILE A 104 8.26 -1.02 -6.46
CA ILE A 104 8.79 -0.16 -5.40
C ILE A 104 8.68 -0.88 -4.06
N CYS A 105 7.57 -1.55 -3.84
CA CYS A 105 7.31 -2.41 -2.71
C CYS A 105 6.46 -3.58 -3.18
N ASP A 106 6.92 -4.79 -2.93
CA ASP A 106 6.21 -6.04 -3.24
C ASP A 106 6.27 -6.92 -2.00
N VAL A 107 5.15 -7.05 -1.31
CA VAL A 107 5.02 -7.75 -0.04
C VAL A 107 3.74 -8.54 -0.08
N ASN A 108 3.81 -9.81 0.30
CA ASN A 108 2.64 -10.67 0.42
C ASN A 108 1.68 -10.19 1.50
N ALA A 109 0.41 -10.56 1.38
CA ALA A 109 -0.55 -10.32 2.43
C ALA A 109 -0.11 -11.07 3.71
N GLY A 110 0.06 -10.32 4.79
CA GLY A 110 0.38 -10.89 6.11
C GLY A 110 -0.86 -10.98 6.96
N HIS A 111 -0.93 -12.00 7.80
CA HIS A 111 -1.97 -12.16 8.81
C HIS A 111 -1.34 -12.40 10.17
N GLN A 112 -1.86 -11.70 11.18
CA GLN A 112 -1.52 -11.94 12.58
C GLN A 112 -2.80 -12.27 13.33
N ASP A 113 -2.79 -13.38 14.07
CA ASP A 113 -3.92 -13.74 14.93
C ASP A 113 -4.14 -12.65 15.98
N ALA A 114 -5.40 -12.24 16.14
CA ALA A 114 -5.80 -11.26 17.14
C ALA A 114 -5.48 -11.70 18.59
N HIS A 115 -5.38 -13.01 18.82
CA HIS A 115 -5.03 -13.63 20.11
C HIS A 115 -3.57 -14.10 20.17
N ALA A 116 -2.74 -13.74 19.20
CA ALA A 116 -1.32 -14.02 19.30
C ALA A 116 -0.71 -13.33 20.54
N PRO A 117 0.22 -13.96 21.26
CA PRO A 117 0.78 -13.43 22.52
C PRO A 117 1.34 -12.00 22.38
N ILE A 118 1.96 -11.69 21.25
CA ILE A 118 2.49 -10.34 20.98
C ILE A 118 1.37 -9.30 20.83
N VAL A 119 0.20 -9.69 20.29
CA VAL A 119 -0.97 -8.81 20.15
C VAL A 119 -1.60 -8.58 21.52
N GLU A 120 -1.85 -9.66 22.29
CA GLU A 120 -2.40 -9.56 23.62
C GLU A 120 -1.48 -8.78 24.56
N GLY A 121 -0.17 -8.99 24.49
CA GLY A 121 0.82 -8.20 25.22
C GLY A 121 0.80 -6.71 24.85
N ALA A 122 0.64 -6.37 23.59
CA ALA A 122 0.51 -4.98 23.14
C ALA A 122 -0.78 -4.33 23.67
N MET A 123 -1.91 -5.06 23.65
CA MET A 123 -3.19 -4.59 24.19
C MET A 123 -3.10 -4.37 25.71
N ALA A 124 -2.58 -5.34 26.44
CA ALA A 124 -2.40 -5.24 27.89
C ALA A 124 -1.47 -4.06 28.28
N ALA A 125 -0.39 -3.84 27.54
CA ALA A 125 0.49 -2.69 27.76
C ALA A 125 -0.23 -1.35 27.52
N ALA A 126 -1.09 -1.26 26.49
CA ALA A 126 -1.90 -0.08 26.24
C ALA A 126 -2.91 0.20 27.36
N GLU A 127 -3.62 -0.83 27.82
CA GLU A 127 -4.55 -0.74 28.95
C GLU A 127 -3.86 -0.29 30.25
N TYR A 128 -2.70 -0.87 30.56
CA TYR A 128 -1.89 -0.49 31.72
C TYR A 128 -1.49 0.99 31.69
N LEU A 129 -1.27 1.56 30.50
CA LEU A 129 -0.93 2.97 30.31
C LEU A 129 -2.17 3.89 30.24
N GLY A 130 -3.35 3.34 30.50
CA GLY A 130 -4.61 4.09 30.58
C GLY A 130 -5.31 4.29 29.24
N CYS A 131 -5.11 3.41 28.27
CA CYS A 131 -5.98 3.32 27.11
C CYS A 131 -7.22 2.49 27.51
N GLU A 132 -8.38 3.12 27.55
CA GLU A 132 -9.62 2.47 28.01
C GLU A 132 -10.12 1.42 27.01
N GLU A 133 -9.94 1.66 25.72
CA GLU A 133 -10.38 0.78 24.64
C GLU A 133 -9.30 0.63 23.58
N PRO A 134 -8.25 -0.19 23.80
CA PRO A 134 -7.27 -0.45 22.77
C PRO A 134 -7.92 -1.19 21.60
N LYS A 135 -7.61 -0.76 20.37
CA LYS A 135 -8.24 -1.28 19.15
C LYS A 135 -7.20 -1.91 18.24
N LEU A 136 -7.60 -3.01 17.63
CA LEU A 136 -6.83 -3.62 16.55
C LEU A 136 -7.06 -2.81 15.26
N GLY A 137 -5.96 -2.31 14.69
CA GLY A 137 -5.98 -1.72 13.36
C GLY A 137 -5.98 -2.81 12.28
N ASN A 138 -6.58 -2.51 11.14
CA ASN A 138 -6.63 -3.41 10.00
C ASN A 138 -6.25 -2.68 8.72
N GLY A 139 -5.55 -3.36 7.81
CA GLY A 139 -5.23 -2.87 6.47
C GLY A 139 -4.10 -1.84 6.37
N GLY A 140 -3.37 -1.58 7.43
CA GLY A 140 -2.15 -0.78 7.40
C GLY A 140 -1.02 -1.49 6.63
N SER A 141 -0.10 -0.70 6.05
CA SER A 141 1.13 -1.22 5.48
C SER A 141 2.30 -0.60 6.22
N THR A 142 3.07 -1.45 6.92
CA THR A 142 4.21 -1.06 7.76
C THR A 142 5.34 -2.08 7.60
N ASN A 143 6.47 -1.84 8.25
CA ASN A 143 7.56 -2.80 8.29
C ASN A 143 7.17 -4.16 8.91
N CYS A 144 6.11 -4.21 9.72
CA CYS A 144 5.57 -5.46 10.26
C CYS A 144 5.16 -6.44 9.16
N ASN A 145 4.70 -5.97 8.01
CA ASN A 145 4.32 -6.82 6.89
C ASN A 145 5.46 -7.75 6.45
N ARG A 146 6.70 -7.28 6.49
CA ARG A 146 7.87 -8.11 6.15
C ARG A 146 8.16 -9.19 7.19
N ALA A 147 7.99 -8.88 8.47
CA ALA A 147 8.14 -9.86 9.53
C ALA A 147 7.04 -10.94 9.42
N LEU A 148 5.79 -10.53 9.22
CA LEU A 148 4.67 -11.44 9.04
C LEU A 148 4.81 -12.32 7.80
N GLU A 149 5.30 -11.77 6.68
CA GLU A 149 5.63 -12.52 5.47
C GLU A 149 6.69 -13.61 5.74
N ALA A 150 7.64 -13.32 6.62
CA ALA A 150 8.66 -14.26 7.07
C ALA A 150 8.18 -15.25 8.15
N GLY A 151 6.90 -15.20 8.53
CA GLY A 151 6.33 -16.04 9.59
C GLY A 151 6.72 -15.62 11.01
N LEU A 152 7.25 -14.41 11.17
CA LEU A 152 7.64 -13.89 12.49
C LEU A 152 6.47 -13.11 13.11
N PRO A 153 6.22 -13.26 14.42
CA PRO A 153 5.22 -12.47 15.10
C PRO A 153 5.61 -10.98 15.08
N ALA A 154 4.67 -10.12 14.69
CA ALA A 154 4.93 -8.69 14.60
C ALA A 154 3.66 -7.87 14.77
N VAL A 155 3.79 -6.71 15.42
CA VAL A 155 2.73 -5.72 15.56
C VAL A 155 3.27 -4.32 15.27
N CYS A 156 2.42 -3.47 14.75
CA CYS A 156 2.68 -2.04 14.64
C CYS A 156 1.87 -1.31 15.71
N LEU A 157 2.56 -0.64 16.61
CA LEU A 157 1.91 0.10 17.68
C LEU A 157 1.50 1.50 17.20
N GLY A 158 0.39 1.99 17.74
CA GLY A 158 0.00 3.39 17.58
C GLY A 158 0.98 4.34 18.30
N MET A 159 0.90 5.61 17.98
CA MET A 159 1.75 6.65 18.58
C MET A 159 1.31 7.07 19.99
N GLY A 160 0.36 6.34 20.62
CA GLY A 160 -0.23 6.72 21.90
C GLY A 160 -1.25 7.88 21.80
N ALA A 161 -1.72 8.17 20.61
CA ALA A 161 -2.72 9.21 20.38
C ALA A 161 -4.11 8.72 20.78
N ASP A 162 -4.81 9.53 21.57
CA ASP A 162 -6.21 9.37 21.96
C ASP A 162 -7.17 10.28 21.18
N TYR A 163 -6.73 10.76 20.02
CA TYR A 163 -7.43 11.70 19.17
C TYR A 163 -7.21 11.37 17.69
N ASP A 164 -8.05 11.91 16.82
CA ASP A 164 -7.87 11.77 15.37
C ASP A 164 -6.68 12.60 14.90
N ILE A 165 -5.66 11.91 14.42
CA ILE A 165 -4.43 12.52 13.90
C ILE A 165 -4.58 13.05 12.47
N HIS A 166 -5.69 12.79 11.80
CA HIS A 166 -5.93 13.13 10.39
C HIS A 166 -4.79 12.66 9.45
N ALA A 167 -4.31 11.44 9.67
CA ALA A 167 -3.15 10.89 8.94
C ALA A 167 -3.31 11.03 7.42
N HIS A 168 -2.24 11.50 6.76
CA HIS A 168 -2.17 11.75 5.31
C HIS A 168 -3.09 12.88 4.79
N MET A 169 -3.59 13.74 5.66
CA MET A 169 -4.35 14.94 5.29
C MET A 169 -3.52 16.21 5.49
N LEU A 170 -3.91 17.31 4.82
CA LEU A 170 -3.28 18.63 5.07
C LEU A 170 -3.48 19.14 6.49
N SER A 171 -4.49 18.61 7.18
CA SER A 171 -4.80 18.88 8.59
C SER A 171 -4.17 17.87 9.54
N GLU A 172 -3.20 17.07 9.09
CA GLU A 172 -2.50 16.11 9.95
C GLU A 172 -1.89 16.81 11.16
N GLN A 173 -2.12 16.25 12.33
CA GLN A 173 -1.74 16.86 13.58
C GLN A 173 -1.09 15.85 14.53
N PHE A 174 -0.20 16.35 15.38
CA PHE A 174 0.43 15.58 16.43
C PHE A 174 0.36 16.35 17.74
N LYS A 175 -0.24 15.74 18.75
CA LYS A 175 -0.31 16.30 20.11
C LYS A 175 0.85 15.74 20.93
N VAL A 176 1.74 16.60 21.34
CA VAL A 176 2.95 16.23 22.10
C VAL A 176 2.59 15.67 23.48
N GLU A 177 1.54 16.24 24.12
CA GLU A 177 1.05 15.78 25.41
C GLU A 177 0.57 14.32 25.33
N GLY A 178 1.11 13.45 26.18
CA GLY A 178 0.78 12.03 26.21
C GLY A 178 1.53 11.16 25.20
N ALA A 179 2.26 11.73 24.23
CA ALA A 179 2.99 10.96 23.22
C ALA A 179 4.02 9.97 23.79
N TYR A 180 4.55 10.27 25.00
CA TYR A 180 5.45 9.37 25.72
C TYR A 180 4.82 7.99 26.02
N LYS A 181 3.50 7.88 26.07
CA LYS A 181 2.79 6.61 26.29
C LYS A 181 3.08 5.60 25.18
N GLY A 182 3.17 6.03 23.93
CA GLY A 182 3.56 5.15 22.82
C GLY A 182 4.97 4.58 22.99
N CYS A 183 5.92 5.40 23.45
CA CYS A 183 7.27 4.92 23.80
C CYS A 183 7.27 3.94 24.96
N GLN A 184 6.48 4.23 26.01
CA GLN A 184 6.34 3.33 27.17
C GLN A 184 5.69 2.00 26.76
N GLN A 185 4.65 2.01 25.92
CA GLN A 185 4.02 0.80 25.39
C GLN A 185 5.02 -0.06 24.61
N THR A 186 5.82 0.58 23.77
CA THR A 186 6.87 -0.11 23.00
C THR A 186 7.90 -0.77 23.91
N LEU A 187 8.35 -0.05 24.95
CA LEU A 187 9.29 -0.59 25.93
C LEU A 187 8.70 -1.77 26.72
N LEU A 188 7.47 -1.62 27.23
CA LEU A 188 6.78 -2.69 27.95
C LEU A 188 6.63 -3.95 27.08
N LEU A 189 6.20 -3.78 25.84
CA LEU A 189 6.07 -4.91 24.92
C LEU A 189 7.43 -5.55 24.62
N ALA A 190 8.48 -4.77 24.42
CA ALA A 190 9.82 -5.30 24.21
C ALA A 190 10.32 -6.13 25.41
N LEU A 191 10.06 -5.67 26.65
CA LEU A 191 10.38 -6.41 27.86
C LEU A 191 9.57 -7.71 27.97
N LEU A 192 8.27 -7.68 27.66
CA LEU A 192 7.43 -8.87 27.62
C LEU A 192 7.93 -9.89 26.58
N CYS A 193 8.34 -9.43 25.41
CA CYS A 193 8.89 -10.29 24.37
C CYS A 193 10.26 -10.86 24.71
N ALA A 194 11.11 -10.10 25.40
CA ALA A 194 12.44 -10.56 25.81
C ALA A 194 12.39 -11.51 27.05
N GLY A 195 11.41 -11.31 27.90
CA GLY A 195 11.38 -11.87 29.26
C GLY A 195 12.25 -11.07 30.22
N MET A 196 12.08 -11.31 31.53
CA MET A 196 12.84 -10.73 32.62
C MET A 196 13.07 -11.82 33.68
N ASP A 197 13.86 -11.54 34.74
CA ASP A 197 14.29 -12.53 35.72
C ASP A 197 13.15 -13.41 36.28
N ASP A 198 11.98 -12.82 36.53
CA ASP A 198 10.82 -13.54 37.08
C ASP A 198 9.62 -13.59 36.10
N VAL A 199 9.80 -13.18 34.85
CA VAL A 199 8.75 -13.14 33.83
C VAL A 199 9.24 -13.81 32.52
N GLU A 200 8.58 -14.91 32.18
CA GLU A 200 8.91 -15.61 30.93
C GLU A 200 8.57 -14.77 29.70
N SER A 201 9.31 -14.97 28.60
CA SER A 201 9.01 -14.37 27.31
C SER A 201 7.62 -14.79 26.80
N ILE A 202 6.84 -13.85 26.30
CA ILE A 202 5.53 -14.13 25.70
C ILE A 202 5.64 -14.65 24.26
N ILE A 203 6.83 -14.64 23.65
CA ILE A 203 7.09 -15.20 22.33
C ILE A 203 7.97 -16.44 22.46
N GLU A 204 7.66 -17.47 21.70
CA GLU A 204 8.51 -18.66 21.60
C GLU A 204 9.84 -18.31 20.94
N LYS A 205 10.93 -18.91 21.41
CA LYS A 205 12.29 -18.71 20.89
C LYS A 205 12.57 -19.61 19.71
#